data_38386ff6ae77f29e0240563f5b2e2792
#
_entry.id   38386ff6ae77f29e0240563f5b2e2792
#
_cell.length_a   1.000
_cell.length_b   1.000
_cell.length_c   1.000
_cell.angle_alpha   90.00
_cell.angle_beta   90.00
_cell.angle_gamma   90.00
#
_symmetry.space_group_name_H-M   'P 1'
#
loop_
_entity.id
_entity.type
_entity.pdbx_description
1 polymer ?
#
loop_
_entity_poly.entity_id
_entity_poly.type
_entity_poly.pdbx_seq_one_letter_code
_entity_poly.pdbx_strand_id
1 'polypeptide(L)'
;MRYFFFLTIFIFPIFADDCSEYNEKNNTKYNCDCNETTWQKYYSYMLDCWLPNANLRNVDLKWANLEGAYLVGADLRYSQLVTANLTKANLVNANLVNANLSWANLEDANLKGTDFRYANLENANLKNANLEGANLVNASLVHINLKNGNLKDASLFDADLMDANLENANLTDAWLWYANLNEANLKNASLIVADLRYANLVNTNLQDANLTDASLFDAKLMNANLKNANLEGSNLKHADFTGADFDGTLLCGAEIDMEFNLQDWQGVPVWERDCFGICGGDMTITKDKCGVCGGNDEPNTGSCDCKGLPNGNAIIDACGVCGGEGDGSDCNNNGMLDICEGIYGSSLNPITNLTDLNNDGAQNILDVVKLVEKILN
;
A
#
# COMPACT_ATOMS: atom_id res chain seq x y z
N MET A 1 -61.58 -19.05 33.75
CA MET A 1 -60.82 -17.79 33.69
C MET A 1 -59.39 -18.15 33.28
N ARG A 2 -59.04 -17.98 32.00
CA ARG A 2 -57.67 -18.14 31.47
C ARG A 2 -57.15 -16.74 31.19
N TYR A 3 -56.16 -16.28 31.94
CA TYR A 3 -55.44 -15.05 31.69
C TYR A 3 -54.44 -15.27 30.55
N PHE A 4 -54.69 -14.66 29.39
CA PHE A 4 -53.70 -14.47 28.35
C PHE A 4 -52.82 -13.29 28.76
N PHE A 5 -51.58 -13.56 29.12
CA PHE A 5 -50.54 -12.54 29.16
C PHE A 5 -50.10 -12.23 27.74
N PHE A 6 -50.55 -11.09 27.20
CA PHE A 6 -49.91 -10.49 26.06
C PHE A 6 -48.52 -9.96 26.50
N LEU A 7 -47.49 -10.69 26.12
CA LEU A 7 -46.12 -10.18 26.19
C LEU A 7 -45.93 -9.23 25.00
N THR A 8 -46.26 -7.96 25.19
CA THR A 8 -45.84 -6.90 24.27
C THR A 8 -44.34 -6.76 24.44
N ILE A 9 -43.58 -7.41 23.53
CA ILE A 9 -42.18 -7.11 23.36
C ILE A 9 -42.13 -5.68 22.83
N PHE A 10 -41.87 -4.72 23.68
CA PHE A 10 -41.41 -3.40 23.27
C PHE A 10 -40.04 -3.59 22.66
N ILE A 11 -40.00 -3.70 21.33
CA ILE A 11 -38.78 -3.43 20.59
C ILE A 11 -38.58 -1.92 20.70
N PHE A 12 -37.87 -1.49 21.72
CA PHE A 12 -37.39 -0.11 21.78
C PHE A 12 -36.53 0.14 20.54
N PRO A 13 -36.73 1.24 19.83
CA PRO A 13 -35.77 1.66 18.82
C PRO A 13 -34.51 2.11 19.54
N ILE A 14 -33.56 1.19 19.66
CA ILE A 14 -32.25 1.41 20.29
C ILE A 14 -31.41 2.47 19.51
N PHE A 15 -31.91 3.00 18.41
CA PHE A 15 -31.11 3.76 17.45
C PHE A 15 -31.26 5.29 17.53
N ALA A 16 -32.31 5.84 18.10
CA ALA A 16 -32.47 7.29 18.18
C ALA A 16 -31.57 7.93 19.28
N ASP A 17 -31.42 7.22 20.40
CA ASP A 17 -30.57 7.68 21.51
C ASP A 17 -29.08 7.63 21.13
N ASP A 18 -28.68 6.67 20.27
CA ASP A 18 -27.31 6.47 19.78
C ASP A 18 -26.84 7.61 18.86
N CYS A 19 -27.71 8.17 18.03
CA CYS A 19 -27.37 9.30 17.15
C CYS A 19 -27.10 10.59 17.94
N SER A 20 -27.95 10.93 18.90
CA SER A 20 -27.77 12.14 19.70
C SER A 20 -26.52 12.03 20.58
N GLU A 21 -26.30 10.90 21.22
CA GLU A 21 -25.10 10.62 22.01
C GLU A 21 -23.84 10.64 21.12
N TYR A 22 -23.91 10.06 19.91
CA TYR A 22 -22.81 10.10 18.95
C TYR A 22 -22.49 11.54 18.52
N ASN A 23 -23.49 12.36 18.23
CA ASN A 23 -23.33 13.76 17.88
C ASN A 23 -22.65 14.56 18.99
N GLU A 24 -23.07 14.38 20.24
CA GLU A 24 -22.46 15.04 21.40
C GLU A 24 -21.00 14.61 21.61
N LYS A 25 -20.75 13.30 21.58
CA LYS A 25 -19.42 12.73 21.83
C LYS A 25 -18.38 13.11 20.75
N ASN A 26 -18.79 13.20 19.49
CA ASN A 26 -17.89 13.43 18.36
C ASN A 26 -17.99 14.86 17.79
N ASN A 27 -18.80 15.75 18.39
CA ASN A 27 -19.09 17.10 17.90
C ASN A 27 -19.56 17.12 16.43
N THR A 28 -20.48 16.20 16.09
CA THR A 28 -21.10 16.08 14.77
C THR A 28 -22.53 16.63 14.77
N LYS A 29 -23.18 16.73 13.60
CA LYS A 29 -24.52 17.29 13.42
C LYS A 29 -25.40 16.43 12.51
N TYR A 30 -25.37 15.11 12.70
CA TYR A 30 -26.22 14.24 11.92
C TYR A 30 -27.70 14.49 12.19
N ASN A 31 -28.54 14.38 11.12
CA ASN A 31 -29.98 14.49 11.22
C ASN A 31 -30.58 13.19 11.79
N CYS A 32 -30.83 13.17 13.08
CA CYS A 32 -31.35 12.00 13.78
C CYS A 32 -32.83 11.70 13.47
N ASP A 33 -33.58 12.68 12.94
CA ASP A 33 -34.95 12.48 12.47
C ASP A 33 -35.01 11.70 11.15
N CYS A 34 -33.96 11.79 10.33
CA CYS A 34 -33.78 10.98 9.12
C CYS A 34 -33.00 9.71 9.48
N ASN A 35 -33.68 8.66 9.85
CA ASN A 35 -33.11 7.40 10.32
C ASN A 35 -33.70 6.19 9.54
N GLU A 36 -33.30 4.96 9.92
CA GLU A 36 -33.69 3.73 9.25
C GLU A 36 -35.22 3.58 9.07
N THR A 37 -36.04 4.13 9.96
CA THR A 37 -37.51 4.02 9.93
C THR A 37 -38.17 5.18 9.21
N THR A 38 -37.52 6.29 9.00
CA THR A 38 -38.12 7.55 8.52
C THR A 38 -37.52 8.06 7.21
N TRP A 39 -36.43 7.50 6.70
CA TRP A 39 -35.67 7.99 5.54
C TRP A 39 -36.56 8.22 4.30
N GLN A 40 -37.62 7.42 4.08
CA GLN A 40 -38.54 7.56 2.94
C GLN A 40 -39.23 8.93 2.88
N LYS A 41 -39.38 9.60 4.02
CA LYS A 41 -39.93 10.97 4.09
C LYS A 41 -38.94 12.00 3.57
N TYR A 42 -37.65 11.68 3.54
CA TYR A 42 -36.56 12.56 3.18
C TYR A 42 -35.94 12.22 1.81
N TYR A 43 -36.57 11.32 1.04
CA TYR A 43 -36.04 10.68 -0.17
C TYR A 43 -35.15 11.55 -1.08
N SER A 44 -35.53 12.84 -1.31
CA SER A 44 -34.70 13.75 -2.15
C SER A 44 -33.68 14.55 -1.35
N TYR A 45 -33.78 14.59 -0.03
CA TYR A 45 -32.98 15.44 0.87
C TYR A 45 -32.55 14.67 2.11
N MET A 46 -31.73 13.64 1.90
CA MET A 46 -31.19 12.80 2.97
C MET A 46 -29.85 13.36 3.51
N LEU A 47 -29.72 14.69 3.49
CA LEU A 47 -28.54 15.41 3.98
C LEU A 47 -28.28 15.06 5.45
N ASP A 48 -27.04 14.67 5.77
CA ASP A 48 -26.61 14.30 7.11
C ASP A 48 -27.47 13.23 7.80
N CYS A 49 -28.27 12.43 7.06
CA CYS A 49 -29.10 11.38 7.64
C CYS A 49 -28.29 10.38 8.47
N TRP A 50 -28.87 9.94 9.59
CA TRP A 50 -28.29 8.92 10.47
C TRP A 50 -28.84 7.54 10.14
N LEU A 51 -28.09 6.76 9.34
CA LEU A 51 -28.52 5.50 8.75
C LEU A 51 -27.52 4.35 9.00
N PRO A 52 -26.97 4.18 10.23
CA PRO A 52 -26.05 3.08 10.51
C PRO A 52 -26.77 1.74 10.38
N ASN A 53 -26.12 0.78 9.70
CA ASN A 53 -26.63 -0.56 9.46
C ASN A 53 -28.04 -0.61 8.79
N ALA A 54 -28.48 0.49 8.19
CA ALA A 54 -29.80 0.57 7.56
C ALA A 54 -29.94 -0.45 6.42
N ASN A 55 -31.10 -1.08 6.32
CA ASN A 55 -31.40 -1.95 5.19
C ASN A 55 -31.98 -1.13 4.03
N LEU A 56 -31.08 -0.77 3.09
CA LEU A 56 -31.39 -0.01 1.87
C LEU A 56 -31.21 -0.88 0.61
N ARG A 57 -31.38 -2.20 0.76
CA ARG A 57 -31.22 -3.15 -0.32
C ARG A 57 -32.31 -2.96 -1.40
N ASN A 58 -31.90 -2.98 -2.66
CA ASN A 58 -32.76 -2.78 -3.84
C ASN A 58 -33.50 -1.43 -3.87
N VAL A 59 -33.10 -0.45 -3.06
CA VAL A 59 -33.79 0.86 -3.01
C VAL A 59 -33.38 1.69 -4.22
N ASP A 60 -34.33 2.45 -4.77
CA ASP A 60 -34.05 3.46 -5.79
C ASP A 60 -33.74 4.80 -5.11
N LEU A 61 -32.45 5.19 -5.14
CA LEU A 61 -31.89 6.43 -4.58
C LEU A 61 -31.27 7.30 -5.69
N LYS A 62 -31.75 7.17 -6.94
CA LYS A 62 -31.29 8.01 -8.05
C LYS A 62 -31.53 9.48 -7.72
N TRP A 63 -30.48 10.31 -7.97
CA TRP A 63 -30.45 11.74 -7.67
C TRP A 63 -30.67 12.11 -6.19
N ALA A 64 -30.70 11.15 -5.27
CA ALA A 64 -30.84 11.46 -3.85
C ALA A 64 -29.65 12.31 -3.36
N ASN A 65 -29.94 13.29 -2.50
CA ASN A 65 -28.90 14.03 -1.80
C ASN A 65 -28.60 13.34 -0.45
N LEU A 66 -27.50 12.59 -0.40
CA LEU A 66 -26.99 11.86 0.76
C LEU A 66 -25.68 12.52 1.26
N GLU A 67 -25.47 13.81 0.95
CA GLU A 67 -24.29 14.53 1.41
C GLU A 67 -24.15 14.45 2.93
N GLY A 68 -22.97 14.10 3.42
CA GLY A 68 -22.68 13.95 4.85
C GLY A 68 -23.39 12.78 5.55
N ALA A 69 -24.23 12.00 4.86
CA ALA A 69 -25.00 10.93 5.50
C ALA A 69 -24.12 9.89 6.20
N TYR A 70 -24.55 9.40 7.36
CA TYR A 70 -23.89 8.36 8.13
C TYR A 70 -24.47 6.99 7.78
N LEU A 71 -23.78 6.27 6.90
CA LEU A 71 -24.20 4.99 6.31
C LEU A 71 -23.30 3.82 6.74
N VAL A 72 -22.63 3.95 7.90
CA VAL A 72 -21.72 2.92 8.41
C VAL A 72 -22.44 1.58 8.54
N GLY A 73 -21.88 0.53 7.91
CA GLY A 73 -22.45 -0.81 7.90
C GLY A 73 -23.79 -0.97 7.15
N ALA A 74 -24.27 0.06 6.45
CA ALA A 74 -25.54 -0.02 5.73
C ALA A 74 -25.51 -1.09 4.62
N ASP A 75 -26.62 -1.78 4.42
CA ASP A 75 -26.84 -2.74 3.33
C ASP A 75 -27.50 -2.05 2.13
N LEU A 76 -26.66 -1.64 1.16
CA LEU A 76 -27.04 -0.97 -0.08
C LEU A 76 -26.96 -1.91 -1.30
N ARG A 77 -26.96 -3.21 -1.08
CA ARG A 77 -26.86 -4.18 -2.18
C ARG A 77 -27.98 -4.00 -3.20
N TYR A 78 -27.59 -4.03 -4.49
CA TYR A 78 -28.50 -3.88 -5.63
C TYR A 78 -29.24 -2.54 -5.66
N SER A 79 -28.86 -1.55 -4.84
CA SER A 79 -29.48 -0.22 -4.85
C SER A 79 -29.13 0.55 -6.12
N GLN A 80 -29.99 1.53 -6.47
CA GLN A 80 -29.78 2.43 -7.59
C GLN A 80 -29.40 3.81 -7.05
N LEU A 81 -28.13 4.17 -7.14
CA LEU A 81 -27.53 5.43 -6.67
C LEU A 81 -27.06 6.31 -7.84
N VAL A 82 -27.62 6.08 -9.03
CA VAL A 82 -27.21 6.81 -10.25
C VAL A 82 -27.36 8.31 -10.00
N THR A 83 -26.28 9.08 -10.25
CA THR A 83 -26.20 10.54 -10.01
C THR A 83 -26.51 11.00 -8.58
N ALA A 84 -26.53 10.09 -7.59
CA ALA A 84 -26.71 10.48 -6.19
C ALA A 84 -25.52 11.34 -5.69
N ASN A 85 -25.81 12.29 -4.79
CA ASN A 85 -24.78 13.07 -4.10
C ASN A 85 -24.48 12.42 -2.74
N LEU A 86 -23.30 11.81 -2.63
CA LEU A 86 -22.75 11.16 -1.43
C LEU A 86 -21.49 11.90 -0.94
N THR A 87 -21.33 13.18 -1.32
CA THR A 87 -20.18 14.00 -0.90
C THR A 87 -20.03 13.96 0.61
N LYS A 88 -18.82 13.66 1.10
CA LYS A 88 -18.51 13.54 2.54
C LYS A 88 -19.32 12.50 3.32
N ALA A 89 -20.09 11.65 2.66
CA ALA A 89 -20.83 10.58 3.33
C ALA A 89 -19.86 9.57 3.99
N ASN A 90 -20.30 8.98 5.10
CA ASN A 90 -19.57 7.95 5.81
C ASN A 90 -20.20 6.57 5.54
N LEU A 91 -19.54 5.79 4.68
CA LEU A 91 -19.97 4.44 4.28
C LEU A 91 -19.00 3.35 4.81
N VAL A 92 -18.30 3.60 5.90
CA VAL A 92 -17.36 2.62 6.47
C VAL A 92 -18.06 1.27 6.65
N ASN A 93 -17.46 0.20 6.09
CA ASN A 93 -17.97 -1.17 6.10
C ASN A 93 -19.39 -1.33 5.51
N ALA A 94 -19.90 -0.39 4.73
CA ALA A 94 -21.17 -0.54 4.03
C ALA A 94 -21.08 -1.62 2.94
N ASN A 95 -22.19 -2.25 2.61
CA ASN A 95 -22.27 -3.27 1.57
C ASN A 95 -22.99 -2.72 0.32
N LEU A 96 -22.26 -2.48 -0.74
CA LEU A 96 -22.73 -1.97 -2.03
C LEU A 96 -22.58 -3.02 -3.16
N VAL A 97 -22.55 -4.30 -2.83
CA VAL A 97 -22.43 -5.37 -3.83
C VAL A 97 -23.55 -5.26 -4.87
N ASN A 98 -23.20 -5.25 -6.15
CA ASN A 98 -24.10 -5.04 -7.29
C ASN A 98 -24.91 -3.72 -7.25
N ALA A 99 -24.49 -2.72 -6.49
CA ALA A 99 -25.12 -1.41 -6.53
C ALA A 99 -24.73 -0.65 -7.81
N ASN A 100 -25.62 0.23 -8.28
CA ASN A 100 -25.33 1.11 -9.41
C ASN A 100 -25.11 2.55 -8.92
N LEU A 101 -23.85 2.99 -8.95
CA LEU A 101 -23.39 4.33 -8.56
C LEU A 101 -22.91 5.14 -9.76
N SER A 102 -23.31 4.76 -11.00
CA SER A 102 -22.85 5.49 -12.17
C SER A 102 -23.19 6.98 -12.06
N TRP A 103 -22.18 7.84 -12.37
CA TRP A 103 -22.29 9.30 -12.25
C TRP A 103 -22.52 9.82 -10.81
N ALA A 104 -22.44 9.00 -9.78
CA ALA A 104 -22.58 9.45 -8.40
C ALA A 104 -21.41 10.34 -7.97
N ASN A 105 -21.67 11.28 -7.07
CA ASN A 105 -20.63 12.11 -6.47
C ASN A 105 -20.32 11.61 -5.05
N LEU A 106 -19.11 11.04 -4.86
CA LEU A 106 -18.59 10.55 -3.58
C LEU A 106 -17.32 11.34 -3.18
N GLU A 107 -17.18 12.60 -3.64
CA GLU A 107 -16.02 13.43 -3.28
C GLU A 107 -15.90 13.53 -1.76
N ASP A 108 -14.67 13.38 -1.22
CA ASP A 108 -14.35 13.40 0.21
C ASP A 108 -15.07 12.32 1.05
N ALA A 109 -15.74 11.31 0.43
CA ALA A 109 -16.45 10.27 1.18
C ALA A 109 -15.49 9.32 1.91
N ASN A 110 -15.93 8.82 3.07
CA ASN A 110 -15.22 7.76 3.79
C ASN A 110 -15.81 6.38 3.44
N LEU A 111 -15.08 5.65 2.62
CA LEU A 111 -15.46 4.34 2.05
C LEU A 111 -14.57 3.21 2.59
N LYS A 112 -13.93 3.42 3.75
CA LYS A 112 -13.01 2.43 4.34
C LYS A 112 -13.71 1.10 4.57
N GLY A 113 -13.12 0.02 4.03
CA GLY A 113 -13.65 -1.34 4.15
C GLY A 113 -15.00 -1.58 3.46
N THR A 114 -15.46 -0.67 2.62
CA THR A 114 -16.73 -0.82 1.88
C THR A 114 -16.64 -1.94 0.86
N ASP A 115 -17.69 -2.73 0.73
CA ASP A 115 -17.80 -3.82 -0.25
C ASP A 115 -18.54 -3.35 -1.51
N PHE A 116 -17.76 -3.12 -2.58
CA PHE A 116 -18.22 -2.70 -3.91
C PHE A 116 -18.17 -3.83 -4.95
N ARG A 117 -18.07 -5.08 -4.54
CA ARG A 117 -17.98 -6.17 -5.52
C ARG A 117 -19.09 -6.11 -6.55
N TYR A 118 -18.74 -6.20 -7.84
CA TYR A 118 -19.65 -6.13 -8.98
C TYR A 118 -20.48 -4.82 -9.05
N ALA A 119 -20.11 -3.78 -8.30
CA ALA A 119 -20.80 -2.50 -8.40
C ALA A 119 -20.42 -1.77 -9.70
N ASN A 120 -21.37 -0.96 -10.18
CA ASN A 120 -21.12 -0.04 -11.28
C ASN A 120 -20.84 1.37 -10.74
N LEU A 121 -19.58 1.83 -10.89
CA LEU A 121 -19.11 3.17 -10.52
C LEU A 121 -18.67 3.98 -11.77
N GLU A 122 -19.14 3.60 -12.96
CA GLU A 122 -18.78 4.32 -14.19
C GLU A 122 -19.05 5.82 -14.08
N ASN A 123 -18.06 6.64 -14.46
CA ASN A 123 -18.13 8.10 -14.41
C ASN A 123 -18.38 8.68 -13.00
N ALA A 124 -18.26 7.91 -11.93
CA ALA A 124 -18.42 8.43 -10.57
C ALA A 124 -17.25 9.34 -10.17
N ASN A 125 -17.52 10.33 -9.32
CA ASN A 125 -16.50 11.20 -8.73
C ASN A 125 -16.17 10.76 -7.31
N LEU A 126 -14.98 10.16 -7.11
CA LEU A 126 -14.43 9.73 -5.83
C LEU A 126 -13.17 10.52 -5.46
N LYS A 127 -13.03 11.74 -5.96
CA LYS A 127 -11.87 12.58 -5.65
C LYS A 127 -11.72 12.73 -4.13
N ASN A 128 -10.48 12.56 -3.62
CA ASN A 128 -10.12 12.59 -2.21
C ASN A 128 -10.82 11.53 -1.32
N ALA A 129 -11.57 10.59 -1.88
CA ALA A 129 -12.28 9.58 -1.10
C ALA A 129 -11.30 8.61 -0.41
N ASN A 130 -11.69 8.11 0.77
CA ASN A 130 -10.93 7.10 1.49
C ASN A 130 -11.52 5.71 1.26
N LEU A 131 -10.86 4.91 0.41
CA LEU A 131 -11.22 3.52 0.08
C LEU A 131 -10.25 2.51 0.72
N GLU A 132 -9.55 2.89 1.80
CA GLU A 132 -8.62 1.97 2.48
C GLU A 132 -9.29 0.64 2.81
N GLY A 133 -8.69 -0.48 2.33
CA GLY A 133 -9.21 -1.82 2.51
C GLY A 133 -10.56 -2.11 1.85
N ALA A 134 -11.04 -1.25 0.93
CA ALA A 134 -12.28 -1.49 0.21
C ALA A 134 -12.18 -2.68 -0.75
N ASN A 135 -13.28 -3.38 -0.97
CA ASN A 135 -13.36 -4.50 -1.90
C ASN A 135 -14.08 -4.10 -3.20
N LEU A 136 -13.31 -3.92 -4.26
CA LEU A 136 -13.77 -3.51 -5.60
C LEU A 136 -13.64 -4.65 -6.63
N VAL A 137 -13.58 -5.90 -6.18
CA VAL A 137 -13.44 -7.08 -7.06
C VAL A 137 -14.56 -7.10 -8.11
N ASN A 138 -14.17 -7.19 -9.40
CA ASN A 138 -15.10 -7.18 -10.56
C ASN A 138 -15.99 -5.91 -10.63
N ALA A 139 -15.62 -4.80 -10.01
CA ALA A 139 -16.36 -3.55 -10.15
C ALA A 139 -16.04 -2.87 -11.50
N SER A 140 -17.04 -2.17 -12.08
CA SER A 140 -16.83 -1.26 -13.20
C SER A 140 -16.49 0.14 -12.69
N LEU A 141 -15.27 0.60 -13.00
CA LEU A 141 -14.69 1.88 -12.59
C LEU A 141 -14.29 2.72 -13.82
N VAL A 142 -14.89 2.42 -14.98
CA VAL A 142 -14.58 3.10 -16.24
C VAL A 142 -14.82 4.61 -16.12
N HIS A 143 -13.84 5.43 -16.55
CA HIS A 143 -13.85 6.89 -16.45
C HIS A 143 -14.03 7.44 -15.02
N ILE A 144 -13.76 6.67 -13.97
CA ILE A 144 -13.89 7.11 -12.59
C ILE A 144 -12.87 8.21 -12.24
N ASN A 145 -13.25 9.16 -11.41
CA ASN A 145 -12.31 10.11 -10.85
C ASN A 145 -11.91 9.73 -9.42
N LEU A 146 -10.72 9.17 -9.26
CA LEU A 146 -10.10 8.75 -8.00
C LEU A 146 -8.89 9.65 -7.64
N LYS A 147 -8.81 10.85 -8.21
CA LYS A 147 -7.71 11.78 -7.92
C LYS A 147 -7.54 12.02 -6.43
N ASN A 148 -6.30 11.87 -5.91
CA ASN A 148 -5.93 11.93 -4.49
C ASN A 148 -6.66 10.90 -3.61
N GLY A 149 -7.29 9.88 -4.15
CA GLY A 149 -7.98 8.83 -3.39
C GLY A 149 -7.01 7.95 -2.60
N ASN A 150 -7.44 7.48 -1.44
CA ASN A 150 -6.69 6.49 -0.66
C ASN A 150 -7.28 5.09 -0.88
N LEU A 151 -6.58 4.28 -1.68
CA LEU A 151 -6.92 2.87 -1.98
C LEU A 151 -5.92 1.91 -1.33
N LYS A 152 -5.24 2.35 -0.25
CA LYS A 152 -4.30 1.48 0.44
C LYS A 152 -4.99 0.18 0.88
N ASP A 153 -4.33 -0.98 0.67
CA ASP A 153 -4.86 -2.32 0.99
C ASP A 153 -6.18 -2.66 0.26
N ALA A 154 -6.61 -1.90 -0.74
CA ALA A 154 -7.86 -2.17 -1.48
C ALA A 154 -7.72 -3.37 -2.42
N SER A 155 -8.80 -4.15 -2.59
CA SER A 155 -8.87 -5.25 -3.55
C SER A 155 -9.57 -4.80 -4.83
N LEU A 156 -8.82 -4.72 -5.94
CA LEU A 156 -9.29 -4.36 -7.29
C LEU A 156 -9.10 -5.55 -8.27
N PHE A 157 -9.13 -6.78 -7.76
CA PHE A 157 -9.01 -7.97 -8.60
C PHE A 157 -10.06 -7.95 -9.73
N ASP A 158 -9.58 -8.06 -10.99
CA ASP A 158 -10.43 -8.07 -12.18
C ASP A 158 -11.39 -6.86 -12.29
N ALA A 159 -11.01 -5.71 -11.69
CA ALA A 159 -11.76 -4.46 -11.80
C ALA A 159 -11.46 -3.75 -13.13
N ASP A 160 -12.47 -3.08 -13.70
CA ASP A 160 -12.30 -2.29 -14.92
C ASP A 160 -12.09 -0.80 -14.60
N LEU A 161 -10.83 -0.32 -14.71
CA LEU A 161 -10.42 1.06 -14.46
C LEU A 161 -10.01 1.77 -15.77
N MET A 162 -10.56 1.35 -16.92
CA MET A 162 -10.24 1.99 -18.20
C MET A 162 -10.53 3.50 -18.12
N ASP A 163 -9.59 4.32 -18.62
CA ASP A 163 -9.67 5.79 -18.57
C ASP A 163 -9.86 6.39 -17.15
N ALA A 164 -9.56 5.65 -16.10
CA ALA A 164 -9.68 6.15 -14.72
C ALA A 164 -8.65 7.26 -14.42
N ASN A 165 -9.05 8.27 -13.65
CA ASN A 165 -8.13 9.27 -13.13
C ASN A 165 -7.70 8.91 -11.69
N LEU A 166 -6.49 8.38 -11.55
CA LEU A 166 -5.84 7.98 -10.30
C LEU A 166 -4.64 8.91 -9.96
N GLU A 167 -4.61 10.13 -10.53
CA GLU A 167 -3.53 11.08 -10.27
C GLU A 167 -3.36 11.33 -8.76
N ASN A 168 -2.13 11.17 -8.24
CA ASN A 168 -1.76 11.27 -6.81
C ASN A 168 -2.50 10.26 -5.90
N ALA A 169 -3.12 9.21 -6.41
CA ALA A 169 -3.80 8.22 -5.58
C ALA A 169 -2.79 7.35 -4.80
N ASN A 170 -3.20 6.90 -3.62
CA ASN A 170 -2.44 5.93 -2.82
C ASN A 170 -3.00 4.52 -3.03
N LEU A 171 -2.26 3.69 -3.78
CA LEU A 171 -2.55 2.27 -4.01
C LEU A 171 -1.50 1.37 -3.33
N THR A 172 -0.84 1.84 -2.29
CA THR A 172 0.13 1.03 -1.52
C THR A 172 -0.54 -0.25 -1.04
N ASP A 173 0.13 -1.41 -1.22
CA ASP A 173 -0.39 -2.74 -0.86
C ASP A 173 -1.72 -3.12 -1.55
N ALA A 174 -2.15 -2.41 -2.60
CA ALA A 174 -3.40 -2.71 -3.32
C ALA A 174 -3.27 -3.95 -4.23
N TRP A 175 -4.35 -4.69 -4.39
CA TRP A 175 -4.43 -5.91 -5.22
C TRP A 175 -5.14 -5.60 -6.54
N LEU A 176 -4.35 -5.39 -7.62
CA LEU A 176 -4.82 -5.05 -8.97
C LEU A 176 -4.62 -6.22 -9.97
N TRP A 177 -4.55 -7.44 -9.48
CA TRP A 177 -4.35 -8.62 -10.30
C TRP A 177 -5.48 -8.75 -11.33
N TYR A 178 -5.14 -8.86 -12.62
CA TYR A 178 -6.02 -8.81 -13.80
C TYR A 178 -6.80 -7.50 -14.00
N ALA A 179 -6.57 -6.45 -13.21
CA ALA A 179 -7.27 -5.18 -13.41
C ALA A 179 -7.02 -4.58 -14.80
N ASN A 180 -8.04 -3.95 -15.37
CA ASN A 180 -7.90 -3.20 -16.61
C ASN A 180 -7.66 -1.72 -16.33
N LEU A 181 -6.43 -1.27 -16.52
CA LEU A 181 -5.97 0.12 -16.33
C LEU A 181 -5.64 0.79 -17.69
N ASN A 182 -6.17 0.25 -18.81
CA ASN A 182 -5.91 0.82 -20.12
C ASN A 182 -6.27 2.31 -20.15
N GLU A 183 -5.34 3.15 -20.64
CA GLU A 183 -5.49 4.61 -20.74
C GLU A 183 -5.67 5.35 -19.39
N ALA A 184 -5.54 4.66 -18.23
CA ALA A 184 -5.68 5.29 -16.93
C ALA A 184 -4.55 6.30 -16.64
N ASN A 185 -4.86 7.35 -15.87
CA ASN A 185 -3.88 8.32 -15.38
C ASN A 185 -3.47 8.03 -13.94
N LEU A 186 -2.27 7.47 -13.76
CA LEU A 186 -1.63 7.15 -12.47
C LEU A 186 -0.45 8.09 -12.17
N LYS A 187 -0.44 9.30 -12.77
CA LYS A 187 0.65 10.26 -12.53
C LYS A 187 0.79 10.54 -11.03
N ASN A 188 2.04 10.48 -10.52
CA ASN A 188 2.40 10.66 -9.10
C ASN A 188 1.69 9.66 -8.15
N ALA A 189 1.07 8.60 -8.62
CA ALA A 189 0.43 7.62 -7.74
C ALA A 189 1.47 6.81 -6.95
N SER A 190 1.10 6.37 -5.74
CA SER A 190 1.86 5.40 -4.96
C SER A 190 1.31 4.01 -5.18
N LEU A 191 2.11 3.12 -5.76
CA LEU A 191 1.82 1.70 -5.99
C LEU A 191 2.86 0.82 -5.26
N ILE A 192 3.41 1.32 -4.15
CA ILE A 192 4.43 0.58 -3.38
C ILE A 192 3.86 -0.77 -2.96
N VAL A 193 4.59 -1.86 -3.25
CA VAL A 193 4.20 -3.27 -2.95
C VAL A 193 2.86 -3.69 -3.60
N ALA A 194 2.33 -2.92 -4.54
CA ALA A 194 1.06 -3.26 -5.20
C ALA A 194 1.20 -4.51 -6.08
N ASP A 195 0.14 -5.33 -6.14
CA ASP A 195 0.07 -6.52 -6.99
C ASP A 195 -0.65 -6.21 -8.31
N LEU A 196 0.13 -5.96 -9.36
CA LEU A 196 -0.35 -5.64 -10.72
C LEU A 196 -0.15 -6.82 -11.69
N ARG A 197 0.00 -8.04 -11.17
CA ARG A 197 0.21 -9.22 -12.03
C ARG A 197 -0.93 -9.37 -13.03
N TYR A 198 -0.57 -9.62 -14.29
CA TYR A 198 -1.52 -9.77 -15.41
C TYR A 198 -2.40 -8.54 -15.67
N ALA A 199 -2.14 -7.40 -15.03
CA ALA A 199 -2.91 -6.18 -15.27
C ALA A 199 -2.69 -5.64 -16.68
N ASN A 200 -3.71 -4.99 -17.23
CA ASN A 200 -3.63 -4.27 -18.49
C ASN A 200 -3.36 -2.79 -18.26
N LEU A 201 -2.11 -2.36 -18.49
CA LEU A 201 -1.61 -0.99 -18.33
C LEU A 201 -1.26 -0.35 -19.70
N VAL A 202 -1.88 -0.81 -20.79
CA VAL A 202 -1.64 -0.28 -22.13
C VAL A 202 -2.00 1.21 -22.17
N ASN A 203 -1.13 2.05 -22.76
CA ASN A 203 -1.28 3.50 -22.83
C ASN A 203 -1.44 4.22 -21.47
N THR A 204 -1.15 3.57 -20.36
CA THR A 204 -1.30 4.14 -19.02
C THR A 204 -0.26 5.23 -18.76
N ASN A 205 -0.65 6.31 -18.11
CA ASN A 205 0.28 7.35 -17.64
C ASN A 205 0.75 7.05 -16.22
N LEU A 206 1.98 6.55 -16.08
CA LEU A 206 2.67 6.25 -14.81
C LEU A 206 3.79 7.27 -14.53
N GLN A 207 3.77 8.44 -15.17
CA GLN A 207 4.80 9.47 -14.97
C GLN A 207 4.91 9.83 -13.49
N ASP A 208 6.15 9.86 -12.98
CA ASP A 208 6.48 10.20 -11.58
C ASP A 208 5.80 9.26 -10.54
N ALA A 209 5.25 8.10 -10.94
CA ALA A 209 4.62 7.14 -10.03
C ALA A 209 5.68 6.33 -9.24
N ASN A 210 5.31 5.90 -8.04
CA ASN A 210 6.14 5.05 -7.19
C ASN A 210 5.63 3.60 -7.19
N LEU A 211 6.36 2.71 -7.86
CA LEU A 211 6.08 1.26 -7.97
C LEU A 211 7.16 0.44 -7.25
N THR A 212 7.81 1.00 -6.21
CA THR A 212 8.83 0.26 -5.43
C THR A 212 8.26 -1.06 -4.94
N ASP A 213 9.02 -2.15 -5.17
CA ASP A 213 8.65 -3.53 -4.79
C ASP A 213 7.30 -4.02 -5.35
N ALA A 214 6.71 -3.34 -6.34
CA ALA A 214 5.48 -3.77 -6.97
C ALA A 214 5.68 -5.02 -7.83
N SER A 215 4.64 -5.86 -7.96
CA SER A 215 4.65 -7.01 -8.86
C SER A 215 3.90 -6.70 -10.15
N LEU A 216 4.62 -6.63 -11.28
CA LEU A 216 4.09 -6.44 -12.63
C LEU A 216 4.30 -7.71 -13.50
N PHE A 217 4.41 -8.88 -12.87
CA PHE A 217 4.61 -10.14 -13.59
C PHE A 217 3.49 -10.36 -14.64
N ASP A 218 3.87 -10.62 -15.89
CA ASP A 218 2.96 -10.77 -17.05
C ASP A 218 2.02 -9.54 -17.27
N ALA A 219 2.33 -8.36 -16.76
CA ALA A 219 1.54 -7.16 -17.01
C ALA A 219 1.76 -6.62 -18.43
N LYS A 220 0.75 -5.95 -19.00
CA LYS A 220 0.82 -5.32 -20.32
C LYS A 220 1.01 -3.82 -20.18
N LEU A 221 2.21 -3.31 -20.51
CA LEU A 221 2.57 -1.89 -20.42
C LEU A 221 2.89 -1.27 -21.79
N MET A 222 2.33 -1.83 -22.87
CA MET A 222 2.55 -1.28 -24.22
C MET A 222 2.21 0.20 -24.26
N ASN A 223 3.15 1.03 -24.75
CA ASN A 223 3.05 2.48 -24.85
C ASN A 223 2.81 3.19 -23.50
N ALA A 224 3.04 2.56 -22.37
CA ALA A 224 2.90 3.21 -21.06
C ALA A 224 3.95 4.33 -20.91
N ASN A 225 3.56 5.44 -20.30
CA ASN A 225 4.47 6.50 -19.92
C ASN A 225 5.00 6.26 -18.49
N LEU A 226 6.23 5.76 -18.38
CA LEU A 226 6.93 5.47 -17.13
C LEU A 226 7.98 6.54 -16.77
N LYS A 227 7.94 7.69 -17.45
CA LYS A 227 8.93 8.76 -17.25
C LYS A 227 9.09 9.13 -15.78
N ASN A 228 10.35 9.07 -15.27
CA ASN A 228 10.71 9.29 -13.87
C ASN A 228 9.99 8.37 -12.86
N ALA A 229 9.33 7.31 -13.29
CA ALA A 229 8.71 6.37 -12.35
C ALA A 229 9.76 5.63 -11.52
N ASN A 230 9.44 5.28 -10.30
CA ASN A 230 10.30 4.45 -9.45
C ASN A 230 9.81 3.00 -9.46
N LEU A 231 10.58 2.11 -10.11
CA LEU A 231 10.36 0.66 -10.16
C LEU A 231 11.44 -0.11 -9.38
N GLU A 232 12.08 0.54 -8.42
CA GLU A 232 13.12 -0.10 -7.61
C GLU A 232 12.58 -1.37 -6.93
N GLY A 233 13.29 -2.50 -7.07
CA GLY A 233 12.92 -3.79 -6.48
C GLY A 233 11.68 -4.46 -7.08
N SER A 234 11.03 -3.87 -8.09
CA SER A 234 9.82 -4.43 -8.68
C SER A 234 10.07 -5.73 -9.47
N ASN A 235 9.04 -6.59 -9.56
CA ASN A 235 9.06 -7.78 -10.42
C ASN A 235 8.42 -7.48 -11.78
N LEU A 236 9.24 -7.40 -12.82
CA LEU A 236 8.86 -7.05 -14.20
C LEU A 236 8.94 -8.26 -15.16
N LYS A 237 9.12 -9.48 -14.64
CA LYS A 237 9.25 -10.68 -15.47
C LYS A 237 8.02 -10.87 -16.34
N HIS A 238 8.24 -11.21 -17.60
CA HIS A 238 7.24 -11.44 -18.65
C HIS A 238 6.35 -10.22 -18.97
N ALA A 239 6.62 -9.04 -18.40
CA ALA A 239 5.85 -7.84 -18.71
C ALA A 239 6.15 -7.34 -20.13
N ASP A 240 5.12 -6.88 -20.86
CA ASP A 240 5.25 -6.32 -22.20
C ASP A 240 5.34 -4.80 -22.14
N PHE A 241 6.53 -4.28 -22.42
CA PHE A 241 6.84 -2.84 -22.43
C PHE A 241 7.00 -2.26 -23.84
N THR A 242 6.50 -2.93 -24.86
CA THR A 242 6.63 -2.47 -26.26
C THR A 242 6.18 -1.01 -26.39
N GLY A 243 7.09 -0.13 -26.82
CA GLY A 243 6.82 1.30 -27.01
C GLY A 243 6.71 2.13 -25.73
N ALA A 244 6.93 1.56 -24.53
CA ALA A 244 6.89 2.30 -23.28
C ALA A 244 8.02 3.34 -23.15
N ASP A 245 7.75 4.46 -22.49
CA ASP A 245 8.73 5.52 -22.21
C ASP A 245 9.34 5.36 -20.82
N PHE A 246 10.63 5.01 -20.78
CA PHE A 246 11.42 4.80 -19.57
C PHE A 246 12.36 5.97 -19.23
N ASP A 247 12.21 7.14 -19.84
CA ASP A 247 13.13 8.25 -19.60
C ASP A 247 13.19 8.63 -18.10
N GLY A 248 14.37 8.48 -17.50
CA GLY A 248 14.58 8.74 -16.07
C GLY A 248 13.94 7.74 -15.09
N THR A 249 13.38 6.63 -15.58
CA THR A 249 12.79 5.58 -14.72
C THR A 249 13.86 4.88 -13.88
N LEU A 250 13.61 4.69 -12.59
CA LEU A 250 14.52 3.98 -11.67
C LEU A 250 14.22 2.49 -11.68
N LEU A 251 15.21 1.65 -12.04
CA LEU A 251 15.07 0.19 -12.17
C LEU A 251 16.07 -0.59 -11.29
N CYS A 252 16.72 0.05 -10.32
CA CYS A 252 17.73 -0.61 -9.50
C CYS A 252 17.14 -1.76 -8.68
N GLY A 253 17.66 -2.97 -8.88
CA GLY A 253 17.18 -4.17 -8.21
C GLY A 253 15.84 -4.71 -8.73
N ALA A 254 15.29 -4.16 -9.81
CA ALA A 254 14.13 -4.73 -10.46
C ALA A 254 14.45 -6.10 -11.07
N GLU A 255 13.52 -7.05 -10.98
CA GLU A 255 13.63 -8.38 -11.58
C GLU A 255 13.07 -8.37 -13.00
N ILE A 256 13.93 -8.64 -14.00
CA ILE A 256 13.56 -8.70 -15.43
C ILE A 256 14.04 -10.02 -16.04
N ASP A 257 13.44 -10.41 -17.18
CA ASP A 257 13.91 -11.58 -17.95
C ASP A 257 15.19 -11.26 -18.71
N MET A 258 16.03 -12.30 -18.93
CA MET A 258 17.28 -12.17 -19.68
C MET A 258 17.06 -11.84 -21.18
N GLU A 259 15.86 -12.10 -21.72
CA GLU A 259 15.51 -11.86 -23.13
C GLU A 259 14.92 -10.46 -23.35
N PHE A 260 15.02 -9.57 -22.40
CA PHE A 260 14.45 -8.24 -22.43
C PHE A 260 15.03 -7.44 -23.61
N ASN A 261 14.21 -7.13 -24.60
CA ASN A 261 14.66 -6.40 -25.79
C ASN A 261 14.66 -4.89 -25.55
N LEU A 262 15.78 -4.35 -25.13
CA LEU A 262 16.01 -2.90 -24.89
C LEU A 262 15.78 -2.01 -26.14
N GLN A 263 15.64 -2.59 -27.33
CA GLN A 263 15.48 -1.83 -28.58
C GLN A 263 14.06 -1.30 -28.79
N ASP A 264 13.07 -1.82 -28.08
CA ASP A 264 11.66 -1.46 -28.22
C ASP A 264 11.21 -0.37 -27.23
N TRP A 265 12.13 0.18 -26.45
CA TRP A 265 11.85 1.20 -25.43
C TRP A 265 12.20 2.60 -25.90
N GLN A 266 11.53 3.59 -25.30
CA GLN A 266 11.90 4.98 -25.43
C GLN A 266 12.55 5.46 -24.11
N GLY A 267 13.55 6.36 -24.22
CA GLY A 267 14.20 6.95 -23.07
C GLY A 267 15.37 6.14 -22.50
N VAL A 268 15.96 6.62 -21.42
CA VAL A 268 17.11 6.02 -20.74
C VAL A 268 16.77 5.75 -19.27
N PRO A 269 16.53 4.50 -18.90
CA PRO A 269 16.29 4.14 -17.51
C PRO A 269 17.59 4.15 -16.69
N VAL A 270 17.45 4.26 -15.39
CA VAL A 270 18.55 4.23 -14.44
C VAL A 270 18.60 2.88 -13.73
N TRP A 271 19.71 2.15 -13.90
CA TRP A 271 19.91 0.80 -13.38
C TRP A 271 20.86 0.73 -12.19
N GLU A 272 21.68 1.75 -12.00
CA GLU A 272 22.78 1.72 -11.06
C GLU A 272 22.48 2.53 -9.81
N ARG A 273 23.08 2.09 -8.69
CA ARG A 273 23.09 2.83 -7.45
C ARG A 273 24.39 3.61 -7.36
N ASP A 274 24.32 4.83 -6.84
CA ASP A 274 25.52 5.58 -6.50
C ASP A 274 26.32 4.89 -5.36
N CYS A 275 27.41 5.51 -5.02
CA CYS A 275 28.30 5.05 -3.96
C CYS A 275 27.63 4.94 -2.58
N PHE A 276 26.58 5.71 -2.31
CA PHE A 276 25.78 5.65 -1.09
C PHE A 276 24.66 4.61 -1.16
N GLY A 277 24.50 3.94 -2.30
CA GLY A 277 23.45 2.95 -2.55
C GLY A 277 22.12 3.57 -2.98
N ILE A 278 22.08 4.85 -3.35
CA ILE A 278 20.90 5.56 -3.85
C ILE A 278 20.75 5.27 -5.35
N CYS A 279 19.58 4.75 -5.74
CA CYS A 279 19.28 4.51 -7.15
C CYS A 279 19.20 5.83 -7.91
N GLY A 280 19.99 5.96 -9.00
CA GLY A 280 20.06 7.19 -9.78
C GLY A 280 20.73 8.36 -9.05
N GLY A 281 21.41 8.11 -7.95
CA GLY A 281 22.17 9.14 -7.25
C GLY A 281 23.38 9.64 -8.04
N ASP A 282 24.20 10.47 -7.44
CA ASP A 282 25.36 11.09 -8.10
C ASP A 282 26.46 10.05 -8.40
N MET A 283 26.47 9.53 -9.63
CA MET A 283 27.45 8.55 -10.11
C MET A 283 28.86 9.13 -10.23
N THR A 284 29.05 10.44 -10.09
CA THR A 284 30.40 11.07 -10.05
C THR A 284 31.07 10.85 -8.70
N ILE A 285 30.28 10.56 -7.65
CA ILE A 285 30.77 10.23 -6.32
C ILE A 285 31.17 8.76 -6.29
N THR A 286 32.48 8.51 -6.34
CA THR A 286 33.04 7.15 -6.28
C THR A 286 33.53 6.82 -4.88
N LYS A 287 33.73 5.53 -4.59
CA LYS A 287 34.44 5.09 -3.40
C LYS A 287 35.93 5.36 -3.56
N ASP A 288 36.54 5.95 -2.55
CA ASP A 288 38.02 6.00 -2.45
C ASP A 288 38.61 4.61 -2.15
N LYS A 289 39.93 4.53 -2.05
CA LYS A 289 40.65 3.28 -1.74
C LYS A 289 40.30 2.69 -0.37
N CYS A 290 39.73 3.49 0.51
CA CYS A 290 39.22 3.07 1.82
C CYS A 290 37.76 2.63 1.80
N GLY A 291 37.09 2.69 0.65
CA GLY A 291 35.69 2.35 0.48
C GLY A 291 34.74 3.46 0.95
N VAL A 292 35.23 4.67 1.20
CA VAL A 292 34.44 5.82 1.63
C VAL A 292 33.89 6.57 0.41
N CYS A 293 32.60 6.80 0.37
CA CYS A 293 31.95 7.55 -0.70
C CYS A 293 32.33 9.03 -0.66
N GLY A 294 32.81 9.56 -1.81
CA GLY A 294 33.25 10.96 -1.91
C GLY A 294 34.56 11.23 -1.12
N GLY A 295 35.25 10.19 -0.68
CA GLY A 295 36.58 10.33 -0.09
C GLY A 295 37.60 10.83 -1.12
N ASN A 296 38.71 11.37 -0.66
CA ASN A 296 39.69 12.01 -1.52
C ASN A 296 40.98 11.18 -1.71
N ASP A 297 40.93 9.89 -1.41
CA ASP A 297 42.09 8.99 -1.42
C ASP A 297 43.28 9.49 -0.56
N GLU A 298 43.07 10.49 0.27
CA GLU A 298 44.12 10.94 1.19
C GLU A 298 44.02 10.23 2.53
N PRO A 299 45.12 9.70 2.95
CA PRO A 299 46.47 10.10 2.61
C PRO A 299 47.07 9.29 1.46
N ASN A 300 48.01 9.90 0.78
CA ASN A 300 48.89 9.29 -0.20
C ASN A 300 49.62 8.00 0.25
N THR A 301 49.32 7.47 1.41
CA THR A 301 49.93 6.26 1.99
C THR A 301 49.13 4.99 1.71
N GLY A 302 47.89 5.10 1.21
CA GLY A 302 47.05 3.93 0.83
C GLY A 302 46.58 3.08 2.01
N SER A 303 46.67 3.57 3.26
CA SER A 303 46.16 2.86 4.45
C SER A 303 45.05 3.63 5.10
N CYS A 304 43.94 2.93 5.32
CA CYS A 304 42.84 3.39 6.12
C CYS A 304 42.90 2.74 7.49
N ASP A 305 42.40 3.40 8.52
CA ASP A 305 42.23 2.74 9.80
C ASP A 305 41.09 1.68 9.73
N CYS A 306 40.89 0.94 10.78
CA CYS A 306 39.88 -0.11 10.80
C CYS A 306 38.43 0.41 10.76
N LYS A 307 38.19 1.74 10.87
CA LYS A 307 36.88 2.40 10.64
C LYS A 307 36.74 2.90 9.22
N GLY A 308 37.74 2.63 8.36
CA GLY A 308 37.74 3.11 6.99
C GLY A 308 38.12 4.60 6.87
N LEU A 309 38.65 5.23 7.91
CA LEU A 309 39.02 6.64 7.87
C LEU A 309 40.47 6.77 7.34
N PRO A 310 40.70 7.56 6.29
CA PRO A 310 42.03 7.86 5.78
C PRO A 310 42.90 8.48 6.88
N ASN A 311 44.10 7.99 7.10
CA ASN A 311 44.98 8.39 8.21
C ASN A 311 44.38 8.32 9.60
N GLY A 312 43.27 7.61 9.79
CA GLY A 312 42.70 7.39 11.11
C GLY A 312 43.67 6.61 12.00
N ASN A 313 43.56 6.80 13.30
CA ASN A 313 44.36 6.11 14.29
C ASN A 313 43.66 4.93 14.95
N ALA A 314 42.43 4.61 14.49
CA ALA A 314 41.68 3.50 15.04
C ALA A 314 42.34 2.18 14.65
N ILE A 315 42.77 1.41 15.63
CA ILE A 315 43.35 0.07 15.47
C ILE A 315 42.33 -0.95 15.94
N ILE A 316 42.42 -2.16 15.42
CA ILE A 316 41.65 -3.29 15.96
C ILE A 316 42.29 -3.67 17.27
N ASP A 317 41.52 -3.65 18.35
CA ASP A 317 42.02 -4.09 19.67
C ASP A 317 42.17 -5.62 19.75
N ALA A 318 42.63 -6.13 20.88
CA ALA A 318 42.85 -7.56 21.09
C ALA A 318 41.55 -8.39 21.01
N CYS A 319 40.38 -7.74 21.11
CA CYS A 319 39.05 -8.37 20.96
C CYS A 319 38.49 -8.27 19.53
N GLY A 320 39.23 -7.73 18.57
CA GLY A 320 38.80 -7.56 17.19
C GLY A 320 37.87 -6.37 16.96
N VAL A 321 37.70 -5.48 17.95
CA VAL A 321 36.86 -4.30 17.84
C VAL A 321 37.66 -3.10 17.34
N CYS A 322 37.14 -2.46 16.28
CA CYS A 322 37.82 -1.30 15.73
C CYS A 322 37.67 -0.06 16.61
N GLY A 323 38.84 0.43 17.13
CA GLY A 323 38.88 1.56 18.04
C GLY A 323 38.41 1.22 19.45
N GLY A 324 38.35 -0.04 19.80
CA GLY A 324 38.12 -0.51 21.16
C GLY A 324 39.34 -0.32 22.06
N GLU A 325 39.14 -0.40 23.34
CA GLU A 325 40.17 -0.35 24.38
C GLU A 325 40.38 -1.74 25.00
N GLY A 326 39.88 -2.80 24.37
CA GLY A 326 39.95 -4.17 24.86
C GLY A 326 41.36 -4.67 24.95
N ASP A 327 41.82 -5.05 26.12
CA ASP A 327 43.12 -5.66 26.37
C ASP A 327 43.14 -7.17 26.10
N GLY A 328 42.04 -7.73 25.59
CA GLY A 328 41.84 -9.15 25.36
C GLY A 328 41.30 -9.93 26.54
N SER A 329 41.01 -9.28 27.67
CA SER A 329 40.53 -9.95 28.87
C SER A 329 39.01 -9.99 29.03
N ASP A 330 38.32 -9.00 28.47
CA ASP A 330 36.85 -8.91 28.46
C ASP A 330 36.38 -8.26 27.15
N CYS A 331 36.20 -9.08 26.13
CA CYS A 331 35.89 -8.63 24.76
C CYS A 331 34.45 -8.17 24.57
N ASN A 332 33.51 -8.55 25.43
CA ASN A 332 32.12 -8.16 25.37
C ASN A 332 31.67 -7.16 26.43
N ASN A 333 32.66 -6.70 27.25
CA ASN A 333 32.49 -5.67 28.27
C ASN A 333 31.41 -5.99 29.33
N ASN A 334 31.23 -7.30 29.63
CA ASN A 334 30.24 -7.77 30.59
C ASN A 334 30.81 -7.92 32.04
N GLY A 335 32.07 -7.56 32.26
CA GLY A 335 32.78 -7.64 33.49
C GLY A 335 33.32 -9.04 33.85
N MET A 336 33.27 -9.98 32.89
CA MET A 336 33.83 -11.32 33.03
C MET A 336 34.99 -11.49 32.06
N LEU A 337 36.05 -12.19 32.49
CA LEU A 337 37.18 -12.51 31.62
C LEU A 337 36.75 -13.45 30.49
N ASP A 338 36.66 -12.94 29.27
CA ASP A 338 36.48 -13.75 28.07
C ASP A 338 37.82 -14.34 27.63
N ILE A 339 37.91 -15.66 27.52
CA ILE A 339 39.02 -16.28 26.84
C ILE A 339 38.77 -16.05 25.34
N CYS A 340 39.39 -14.97 24.79
CA CYS A 340 39.20 -14.59 23.37
C CYS A 340 39.57 -15.74 22.38
N GLU A 341 40.35 -16.71 22.78
CA GLU A 341 40.63 -17.92 22.00
C GLU A 341 39.38 -18.79 21.76
N GLY A 342 38.32 -18.65 22.56
CA GLY A 342 37.03 -19.37 22.37
C GLY A 342 36.05 -18.65 21.44
N ILE A 343 36.18 -17.32 21.31
CA ILE A 343 35.26 -16.51 20.47
C ILE A 343 35.77 -16.36 19.03
N TYR A 344 37.07 -16.37 18.85
CA TYR A 344 37.74 -16.18 17.55
C TYR A 344 38.57 -17.40 17.09
N GLY A 345 38.10 -18.60 17.40
CA GLY A 345 38.63 -19.80 16.73
C GLY A 345 38.45 -19.69 15.22
N SER A 346 39.55 -19.37 14.53
CA SER A 346 39.81 -19.45 13.09
C SER A 346 38.55 -19.40 12.19
N SER A 347 38.39 -18.27 11.55
CA SER A 347 37.41 -17.95 10.49
C SER A 347 36.03 -17.43 11.01
N LEU A 348 35.92 -16.09 11.02
CA LEU A 348 34.65 -15.43 10.79
C LEU A 348 34.14 -15.79 9.39
N ASN A 349 33.52 -16.96 9.27
CA ASN A 349 32.49 -17.12 8.29
C ASN A 349 31.22 -16.45 8.88
N PRO A 350 30.55 -15.58 8.14
CA PRO A 350 29.22 -15.14 8.53
C PRO A 350 28.40 -16.40 8.81
N ILE A 351 27.53 -16.37 9.82
CA ILE A 351 26.71 -17.48 10.33
C ILE A 351 26.20 -18.37 9.18
N THR A 352 27.03 -19.27 8.70
CA THR A 352 26.73 -20.19 7.60
C THR A 352 26.33 -21.58 8.11
N ASN A 353 26.19 -21.74 9.45
CA ASN A 353 25.75 -22.98 10.08
C ASN A 353 24.64 -22.73 11.11
N LEU A 354 23.60 -22.00 10.72
CA LEU A 354 22.31 -22.18 11.34
C LEU A 354 21.85 -23.60 10.95
N THR A 355 21.92 -24.54 11.88
CA THR A 355 21.28 -25.84 11.66
C THR A 355 19.79 -25.62 11.57
N ASP A 356 19.11 -26.26 10.62
CA ASP A 356 17.63 -26.32 10.53
C ASP A 356 17.08 -26.94 11.83
N LEU A 357 16.79 -26.07 12.83
CA LEU A 357 16.39 -26.49 14.17
C LEU A 357 14.88 -26.76 14.26
N ASN A 358 14.11 -26.31 13.28
CA ASN A 358 12.68 -26.55 13.17
C ASN A 358 12.38 -27.71 12.21
N ASN A 359 13.37 -28.20 11.47
CA ASN A 359 13.32 -29.35 10.57
C ASN A 359 12.35 -29.15 9.39
N ASP A 360 12.23 -27.89 8.89
CA ASP A 360 11.38 -27.52 7.75
C ASP A 360 12.11 -27.57 6.40
N GLY A 361 13.39 -27.89 6.42
CA GLY A 361 14.26 -28.00 5.23
C GLY A 361 14.87 -26.70 4.76
N ALA A 362 14.69 -25.58 5.49
CA ALA A 362 15.23 -24.28 5.18
C ALA A 362 15.96 -23.66 6.39
N GLN A 363 17.09 -23.00 6.16
CA GLN A 363 17.79 -22.22 7.19
C GLN A 363 17.29 -20.77 7.15
N ASN A 364 16.49 -20.36 8.14
CA ASN A 364 15.81 -19.06 8.15
C ASN A 364 15.65 -18.48 9.58
N ILE A 365 14.89 -17.38 9.68
CA ILE A 365 14.71 -16.65 10.95
C ILE A 365 14.00 -17.51 12.03
N LEU A 366 13.23 -18.53 11.65
CA LEU A 366 12.55 -19.40 12.60
C LEU A 366 13.54 -20.31 13.34
N ASP A 367 14.67 -20.66 12.71
CA ASP A 367 15.77 -21.39 13.33
C ASP A 367 16.47 -20.52 14.37
N VAL A 368 16.60 -19.20 14.10
CA VAL A 368 17.15 -18.23 15.06
C VAL A 368 16.25 -18.15 16.30
N VAL A 369 14.93 -18.08 16.11
CA VAL A 369 13.96 -18.04 17.22
C VAL A 369 14.06 -19.29 18.07
N LYS A 370 14.12 -20.50 17.47
CA LYS A 370 14.31 -21.76 18.19
C LYS A 370 15.66 -21.88 18.90
N LEU A 371 16.71 -21.30 18.33
CA LEU A 371 18.01 -21.23 18.98
C LEU A 371 17.93 -20.37 20.25
N VAL A 372 17.27 -19.20 20.16
CA VAL A 372 17.07 -18.29 21.32
C VAL A 372 16.22 -18.98 22.41
N GLU A 373 15.12 -19.64 22.04
CA GLU A 373 14.31 -20.41 23.00
C GLU A 373 15.09 -21.52 23.70
N LYS A 374 16.03 -22.16 22.98
CA LYS A 374 16.89 -23.24 23.53
C LYS A 374 18.00 -22.72 24.42
N ILE A 375 18.39 -21.45 24.27
CA ILE A 375 19.40 -20.78 25.12
C ILE A 375 18.76 -20.21 26.41
N LEU A 376 17.46 -19.84 26.34
CA LEU A 376 16.74 -19.22 27.46
C LEU A 376 16.04 -20.24 28.38
N ASN A 377 16.01 -21.54 28.03
CA ASN A 377 15.56 -22.66 28.85
C ASN A 377 16.74 -23.53 29.29
#